data_645bd6bfaf08421d3ddb2dedaeb0d936
#
_entry.id   645bd6bfaf08421d3ddb2dedaeb0d936
#
_cell.length_a   1.000
_cell.length_b   1.000
_cell.length_c   1.000
_cell.angle_alpha   90.00
_cell.angle_beta   90.00
_cell.angle_gamma   90.00
#
_symmetry.space_group_name_H-M   'P 1'
#
loop_
_entity.id
_entity.type
_entity.pdbx_description
1 polymer ?
#
loop_
_entity_poly.entity_id
_entity_poly.type
_entity_poly.pdbx_seq_one_letter_code
_entity_poly.pdbx_strand_id
1 'polypeptide(L)'
;MTTNRKDEHIRLALEQTPGYNSFDEVELIHSSLPTIDLDEVDLKTHFAGRDWDYPFYINAMTGGSAKGGEINRKLAQVAEACGILFVTGSYSAALKDPQDSSYRVKDLHPDLLFATNIGIDKPLELGLQTIEETQPLFLQLHVNLMQELLMPEGERSFRNWRDHLADYAKHLPVPL
;
A
#
# COMPACT_ATOMS: atom_id res chain seq x y z
N MET A 1 -16.45 23.75 -8.28
CA MET A 1 -15.61 22.62 -8.69
C MET A 1 -15.49 21.70 -7.48
N THR A 2 -16.04 20.51 -7.52
CA THR A 2 -15.88 19.52 -6.44
C THR A 2 -14.42 19.07 -6.46
N THR A 3 -13.66 19.42 -5.45
CA THR A 3 -12.26 18.98 -5.29
C THR A 3 -12.25 17.46 -5.16
N ASN A 4 -11.39 16.78 -5.94
CA ASN A 4 -11.24 15.33 -5.82
C ASN A 4 -10.70 15.03 -4.41
N ARG A 5 -11.39 14.18 -3.63
CA ARG A 5 -11.02 13.82 -2.26
C ARG A 5 -9.58 13.29 -2.15
N LYS A 6 -9.11 12.58 -3.16
CA LYS A 6 -7.73 12.05 -3.18
C LYS A 6 -6.69 13.16 -3.30
N ASP A 7 -6.98 14.19 -4.09
CA ASP A 7 -6.11 15.37 -4.20
C ASP A 7 -6.13 16.21 -2.91
N GLU A 8 -7.29 16.28 -2.24
CA GLU A 8 -7.40 16.92 -0.92
C GLU A 8 -6.56 16.21 0.14
N HIS A 9 -6.56 14.87 0.18
CA HIS A 9 -5.68 14.12 1.07
C HIS A 9 -4.19 14.42 0.83
N ILE A 10 -3.77 14.51 -0.44
CA ILE A 10 -2.38 14.89 -0.77
C ILE A 10 -2.07 16.31 -0.27
N ARG A 11 -2.99 17.26 -0.47
CA ARG A 11 -2.83 18.64 0.00
C ARG A 11 -2.67 18.70 1.52
N LEU A 12 -3.59 18.06 2.25
CA LEU A 12 -3.55 18.03 3.71
C LEU A 12 -2.29 17.36 4.25
N ALA A 13 -1.84 16.28 3.63
CA ALA A 13 -0.60 15.60 4.03
C ALA A 13 0.65 16.50 3.87
N LEU A 14 0.68 17.36 2.83
CA LEU A 14 1.77 18.31 2.60
C LEU A 14 1.73 19.51 3.58
N GLU A 15 0.56 19.87 4.07
CA GLU A 15 0.36 20.99 5.02
C GLU A 15 0.44 20.54 6.48
N GLN A 16 0.35 19.23 6.73
CA GLN A 16 0.34 18.69 8.09
C GLN A 16 1.71 18.89 8.75
N THR A 17 1.70 19.49 9.93
CA THR A 17 2.89 19.50 10.79
C THR A 17 3.10 18.10 11.37
N PRO A 18 4.33 17.53 11.26
CA PRO A 18 4.61 16.26 11.91
C PRO A 18 4.27 16.30 13.40
N GLY A 19 3.42 15.39 13.84
CA GLY A 19 3.08 15.21 15.24
C GLY A 19 4.05 14.25 15.92
N TYR A 20 3.69 13.83 17.13
CA TYR A 20 4.37 12.77 17.86
C TYR A 20 4.42 11.47 17.02
N ASN A 21 5.60 10.88 16.95
CA ASN A 21 5.83 9.61 16.28
C ASN A 21 6.21 8.56 17.34
N SER A 22 5.44 7.49 17.45
CA SER A 22 5.73 6.41 18.42
C SER A 22 7.08 5.71 18.19
N PHE A 23 7.66 5.81 17.00
CA PHE A 23 9.01 5.31 16.75
C PHE A 23 10.09 6.12 17.47
N ASP A 24 9.80 7.36 17.89
CA ASP A 24 10.73 8.16 18.70
C ASP A 24 10.96 7.57 20.11
N GLU A 25 10.12 6.62 20.53
CA GLU A 25 10.29 5.84 21.78
C GLU A 25 11.22 4.62 21.62
N VAL A 26 11.63 4.31 20.37
CA VAL A 26 12.51 3.17 20.10
C VAL A 26 13.95 3.65 20.09
N GLU A 27 14.74 3.21 21.05
CA GLU A 27 16.17 3.51 21.14
C GLU A 27 17.00 2.30 20.69
N LEU A 28 17.92 2.52 19.76
CA LEU A 28 18.90 1.51 19.36
C LEU A 28 20.13 1.65 20.22
N ILE A 29 20.50 0.60 20.95
CA ILE A 29 21.70 0.58 21.80
C ILE A 29 22.91 0.45 20.87
N HIS A 30 23.69 1.51 20.78
CA HIS A 30 24.93 1.54 20.01
C HIS A 30 26.02 0.72 20.71
N SER A 31 26.68 -0.19 19.98
CA SER A 31 27.88 -0.88 20.41
C SER A 31 29.12 -0.26 19.79
N SER A 32 30.05 0.21 20.61
CA SER A 32 31.33 0.77 20.13
C SER A 32 32.35 -0.31 19.71
N LEU A 33 32.09 -1.57 20.06
CA LEU A 33 32.91 -2.73 19.71
C LEU A 33 32.03 -3.75 18.98
N PRO A 34 31.77 -3.56 17.68
CA PRO A 34 31.01 -4.52 16.90
C PRO A 34 31.77 -5.84 16.77
N THR A 35 31.04 -6.94 16.62
CA THR A 35 31.60 -8.29 16.45
C THR A 35 31.45 -8.81 15.02
N ILE A 36 30.97 -7.96 14.11
CA ILE A 36 30.79 -8.24 12.68
C ILE A 36 31.42 -7.15 11.84
N ASP A 37 31.85 -7.48 10.64
CA ASP A 37 32.30 -6.54 9.63
C ASP A 37 31.11 -6.06 8.76
N LEU A 38 31.29 -4.94 8.03
CA LEU A 38 30.22 -4.34 7.26
C LEU A 38 29.74 -5.25 6.10
N ASP A 39 30.62 -6.04 5.53
CA ASP A 39 30.34 -6.99 4.45
C ASP A 39 29.60 -8.26 4.93
N GLU A 40 29.53 -8.47 6.24
CA GLU A 40 28.72 -9.53 6.85
C GLU A 40 27.26 -9.10 7.09
N VAL A 41 26.93 -7.81 6.89
CA VAL A 41 25.57 -7.30 7.08
C VAL A 41 24.69 -7.75 5.92
N ASP A 42 23.69 -8.60 6.21
CA ASP A 42 22.68 -9.03 5.24
C ASP A 42 21.34 -8.33 5.54
N LEU A 43 20.79 -7.63 4.54
CA LEU A 43 19.50 -6.94 4.62
C LEU A 43 18.35 -7.79 4.08
N LYS A 44 18.64 -8.97 3.57
CA LYS A 44 17.61 -9.86 3.00
C LYS A 44 16.55 -10.22 4.03
N THR A 45 15.34 -10.34 3.56
CA THR A 45 14.20 -10.73 4.39
C THR A 45 13.25 -11.64 3.61
N HIS A 46 12.42 -12.40 4.33
CA HIS A 46 11.41 -13.26 3.75
C HIS A 46 10.01 -12.81 4.21
N PHE A 47 9.13 -12.45 3.27
CA PHE A 47 7.72 -12.23 3.56
C PHE A 47 6.86 -12.44 2.30
N ALA A 48 5.56 -12.62 2.47
CA ALA A 48 4.60 -12.90 1.40
C ALA A 48 5.07 -14.02 0.45
N GLY A 49 5.71 -15.07 1.00
CA GLY A 49 6.13 -16.27 0.27
C GLY A 49 7.34 -16.10 -0.65
N ARG A 50 8.11 -15.01 -0.53
CA ARG A 50 9.33 -14.80 -1.33
C ARG A 50 10.44 -14.08 -0.57
N ASP A 51 11.66 -14.19 -1.08
CA ASP A 51 12.83 -13.49 -0.59
C ASP A 51 12.93 -12.10 -1.22
N TRP A 52 13.38 -11.14 -0.42
CA TRP A 52 13.56 -9.74 -0.78
C TRP A 52 14.98 -9.31 -0.43
N ASP A 53 15.60 -8.51 -1.28
CA ASP A 53 16.95 -7.99 -1.03
C ASP A 53 16.97 -6.93 0.07
N TYR A 54 15.81 -6.30 0.35
CA TYR A 54 15.68 -5.24 1.35
C TYR A 54 14.45 -5.41 2.22
N PRO A 55 14.51 -5.06 3.53
CA PRO A 55 13.40 -5.20 4.47
C PRO A 55 12.42 -4.03 4.46
N PHE A 56 12.33 -3.29 3.36
CA PHE A 56 11.43 -2.14 3.21
C PHE A 56 10.88 -2.04 1.78
N TYR A 57 9.79 -1.30 1.65
CA TYR A 57 9.12 -1.04 0.39
C TYR A 57 8.37 0.30 0.41
N ILE A 58 7.95 0.80 -0.76
CA ILE A 58 7.10 1.99 -0.86
C ILE A 58 5.65 1.57 -0.60
N ASN A 59 5.11 2.01 0.55
CA ASN A 59 3.79 1.59 1.01
C ASN A 59 2.63 2.33 0.30
N ALA A 60 1.44 1.77 0.43
CA ALA A 60 0.19 2.19 -0.18
C ALA A 60 -0.26 3.59 0.26
N MET A 61 -0.12 4.60 -0.62
CA MET A 61 -0.50 5.98 -0.32
C MET A 61 -1.42 6.61 -1.36
N THR A 62 -1.07 6.57 -2.64
CA THR A 62 -1.68 7.39 -3.69
C THR A 62 -2.39 6.56 -4.76
N GLY A 63 -3.29 7.23 -5.50
CA GLY A 63 -4.13 6.70 -6.57
C GLY A 63 -5.52 7.36 -6.54
N GLY A 64 -6.34 7.12 -7.56
CA GLY A 64 -7.71 7.63 -7.64
C GLY A 64 -7.82 9.10 -8.06
N SER A 65 -6.78 9.67 -8.65
CA SER A 65 -6.78 10.99 -9.27
C SER A 65 -5.62 11.12 -10.26
N ALA A 66 -5.68 12.13 -11.14
CA ALA A 66 -4.60 12.41 -12.08
C ALA A 66 -3.27 12.72 -11.37
N LYS A 67 -3.32 13.51 -10.29
CA LYS A 67 -2.15 13.83 -9.46
C LYS A 67 -1.61 12.58 -8.74
N GLY A 68 -2.49 11.75 -8.19
CA GLY A 68 -2.12 10.47 -7.58
C GLY A 68 -1.44 9.54 -8.59
N GLY A 69 -1.93 9.49 -9.83
CA GLY A 69 -1.33 8.73 -10.92
C GLY A 69 0.06 9.24 -11.33
N GLU A 70 0.28 10.56 -11.34
CA GLU A 70 1.60 11.13 -11.58
C GLU A 70 2.61 10.73 -10.49
N ILE A 71 2.19 10.79 -9.22
CA ILE A 71 3.01 10.37 -8.09
C ILE A 71 3.32 8.87 -8.20
N ASN A 72 2.32 8.03 -8.46
CA ASN A 72 2.49 6.58 -8.60
C ASN A 72 3.50 6.23 -9.70
N ARG A 73 3.44 6.90 -10.86
CA ARG A 73 4.43 6.66 -11.93
C ARG A 73 5.86 6.99 -11.51
N LYS A 74 6.06 8.11 -10.81
CA LYS A 74 7.39 8.49 -10.30
C LYS A 74 7.90 7.51 -9.24
N LEU A 75 7.04 7.08 -8.32
CA LEU A 75 7.38 6.11 -7.30
C LEU A 75 7.67 4.72 -7.89
N ALA A 76 6.90 4.29 -8.89
CA ALA A 76 7.14 3.05 -9.61
C ALA A 76 8.52 3.05 -10.31
N GLN A 77 8.88 4.17 -10.95
CA GLN A 77 10.20 4.34 -11.57
C GLN A 77 11.34 4.23 -10.55
N VAL A 78 11.19 4.83 -9.37
CA VAL A 78 12.17 4.73 -8.29
C VAL A 78 12.23 3.30 -7.75
N ALA A 79 11.09 2.68 -7.51
CA ALA A 79 11.03 1.32 -6.99
C ALA A 79 11.69 0.31 -7.94
N GLU A 80 11.41 0.41 -9.24
CA GLU A 80 12.03 -0.44 -10.27
C GLU A 80 13.54 -0.23 -10.33
N ALA A 81 14.00 1.02 -10.33
CA ALA A 81 15.44 1.34 -10.36
C ALA A 81 16.19 0.85 -9.11
N CYS A 82 15.52 0.80 -7.95
CA CYS A 82 16.10 0.34 -6.69
C CYS A 82 15.86 -1.15 -6.42
N GLY A 83 15.09 -1.86 -7.23
CA GLY A 83 14.74 -3.26 -6.99
C GLY A 83 13.89 -3.47 -5.74
N ILE A 84 13.09 -2.48 -5.33
CA ILE A 84 12.20 -2.56 -4.17
C ILE A 84 10.74 -2.66 -4.58
N LEU A 85 9.91 -3.18 -3.68
CA LEU A 85 8.47 -3.30 -3.91
C LEU A 85 7.78 -1.94 -3.86
N PHE A 86 6.81 -1.74 -4.74
CA PHE A 86 5.88 -0.61 -4.72
C PHE A 86 4.44 -1.08 -4.52
N VAL A 87 3.72 -0.45 -3.60
CA VAL A 87 2.30 -0.71 -3.34
C VAL A 87 1.50 0.56 -3.63
N THR A 88 0.52 0.48 -4.53
CA THR A 88 -0.42 1.61 -4.78
C THR A 88 -1.42 1.78 -3.64
N GLY A 89 -1.97 2.98 -3.50
CA GLY A 89 -3.11 3.22 -2.61
C GLY A 89 -4.34 2.38 -2.97
N SER A 90 -5.39 2.47 -2.14
CA SER A 90 -6.59 1.64 -2.29
C SER A 90 -7.17 1.68 -3.71
N TYR A 91 -7.28 0.50 -4.33
CA TYR A 91 -7.82 0.29 -5.68
C TYR A 91 -9.34 0.56 -5.76
N SER A 92 -10.01 0.80 -4.63
CA SER A 92 -11.45 1.06 -4.56
C SER A 92 -11.93 2.21 -5.46
N ALA A 93 -11.07 3.14 -5.85
CA ALA A 93 -11.42 4.19 -6.80
C ALA A 93 -11.52 3.66 -8.23
N ALA A 94 -10.57 2.82 -8.66
CA ALA A 94 -10.60 2.19 -9.99
C ALA A 94 -11.77 1.21 -10.16
N LEU A 95 -12.16 0.50 -9.12
CA LEU A 95 -13.36 -0.35 -9.14
C LEU A 95 -14.65 0.45 -9.41
N LYS A 96 -14.68 1.75 -9.07
CA LYS A 96 -15.81 2.66 -9.33
C LYS A 96 -15.69 3.35 -10.69
N ASP A 97 -14.48 3.55 -11.18
CA ASP A 97 -14.18 4.19 -12.47
C ASP A 97 -13.14 3.37 -13.23
N PRO A 98 -13.56 2.45 -14.09
CA PRO A 98 -12.64 1.61 -14.89
C PRO A 98 -11.72 2.41 -15.84
N GLN A 99 -11.97 3.70 -16.05
CA GLN A 99 -11.11 4.57 -16.84
C GLN A 99 -9.97 5.20 -16.02
N ASP A 100 -9.97 4.99 -14.69
CA ASP A 100 -8.91 5.49 -13.83
C ASP A 100 -7.58 4.77 -14.10
N SER A 101 -6.67 5.47 -14.77
CA SER A 101 -5.34 4.96 -15.10
C SER A 101 -4.30 5.18 -14.00
N SER A 102 -4.69 5.79 -12.86
CA SER A 102 -3.75 6.16 -11.80
C SER A 102 -3.05 4.97 -11.12
N TYR A 103 -3.59 3.76 -11.29
CA TYR A 103 -3.07 2.51 -10.75
C TYR A 103 -2.33 1.65 -11.77
N ARG A 104 -2.34 2.01 -13.07
CA ARG A 104 -1.77 1.21 -14.16
C ARG A 104 -0.26 1.41 -14.30
N VAL A 105 0.46 1.28 -13.19
CA VAL A 105 1.92 1.48 -13.17
C VAL A 105 2.68 0.38 -13.91
N LYS A 106 2.17 -0.85 -13.92
CA LYS A 106 2.79 -1.97 -14.63
C LYS A 106 2.74 -1.86 -16.15
N ASP A 107 1.83 -1.06 -16.70
CA ASP A 107 1.79 -0.81 -18.16
C ASP A 107 3.06 -0.11 -18.65
N LEU A 108 3.70 0.69 -17.78
CA LEU A 108 4.95 1.40 -18.07
C LEU A 108 6.18 0.72 -17.46
N HIS A 109 5.99 -0.09 -16.43
CA HIS A 109 7.02 -0.74 -15.63
C HIS A 109 6.67 -2.24 -15.48
N PRO A 110 6.81 -3.07 -16.53
CA PRO A 110 6.36 -4.47 -16.53
C PRO A 110 7.11 -5.34 -15.50
N ASP A 111 8.37 -5.04 -15.24
CA ASP A 111 9.23 -5.79 -14.30
C ASP A 111 9.13 -5.27 -12.85
N LEU A 112 8.30 -4.26 -12.60
CA LEU A 112 8.11 -3.69 -11.28
C LEU A 112 7.64 -4.75 -10.27
N LEU A 113 8.34 -4.85 -9.15
CA LEU A 113 7.86 -5.56 -7.97
C LEU A 113 6.66 -4.80 -7.40
N PHE A 114 5.47 -5.33 -7.61
CA PHE A 114 4.22 -4.60 -7.43
C PHE A 114 3.24 -5.34 -6.53
N ALA A 115 2.59 -4.59 -5.64
CA ALA A 115 1.43 -5.03 -4.89
C ALA A 115 0.35 -3.95 -4.90
N THR A 116 -0.85 -4.31 -4.53
CA THR A 116 -2.01 -3.41 -4.50
C THR A 116 -2.71 -3.46 -3.15
N ASN A 117 -3.62 -2.53 -2.94
CA ASN A 117 -4.31 -2.34 -1.67
C ASN A 117 -5.82 -2.17 -1.87
N ILE A 118 -6.62 -2.74 -0.95
CA ILE A 118 -8.07 -2.55 -0.90
C ILE A 118 -8.56 -2.44 0.54
N GLY A 119 -9.71 -1.81 0.77
CA GLY A 119 -10.31 -1.71 2.10
C GLY A 119 -11.01 -2.99 2.54
N ILE A 120 -10.95 -3.29 3.84
CA ILE A 120 -11.64 -4.44 4.46
C ILE A 120 -13.18 -4.37 4.33
N ASP A 121 -13.72 -3.19 4.06
CA ASP A 121 -15.14 -2.96 3.79
C ASP A 121 -15.62 -3.58 2.46
N LYS A 122 -14.69 -4.00 1.60
CA LYS A 122 -15.00 -4.61 0.31
C LYS A 122 -15.15 -6.12 0.44
N PRO A 123 -16.19 -6.73 -0.17
CA PRO A 123 -16.34 -8.17 -0.20
C PRO A 123 -15.24 -8.83 -1.05
N LEU A 124 -15.04 -10.14 -0.84
CA LEU A 124 -13.96 -10.93 -1.49
C LEU A 124 -13.97 -10.80 -3.02
N GLU A 125 -15.14 -10.74 -3.64
CA GLU A 125 -15.28 -10.65 -5.10
C GLU A 125 -14.56 -9.44 -5.68
N LEU A 126 -14.61 -8.29 -4.98
CA LEU A 126 -13.90 -7.08 -5.40
C LEU A 126 -12.39 -7.18 -5.18
N GLY A 127 -11.96 -7.94 -4.18
CA GLY A 127 -10.55 -8.27 -3.99
C GLY A 127 -10.01 -9.17 -5.10
N LEU A 128 -10.77 -10.19 -5.50
CA LEU A 128 -10.43 -11.07 -6.61
C LEU A 128 -10.38 -10.30 -7.94
N GLN A 129 -11.35 -9.43 -8.20
CA GLN A 129 -11.34 -8.53 -9.35
C GLN A 129 -10.10 -7.63 -9.35
N THR A 130 -9.74 -7.06 -8.20
CA THR A 130 -8.54 -6.22 -8.05
C THR A 130 -7.28 -7.00 -8.43
N ILE A 131 -7.17 -8.27 -7.99
CA ILE A 131 -6.03 -9.13 -8.31
C ILE A 131 -5.99 -9.45 -9.81
N GLU A 132 -7.12 -9.77 -10.41
CA GLU A 132 -7.22 -10.05 -11.85
C GLU A 132 -6.78 -8.85 -12.70
N GLU A 133 -7.24 -7.65 -12.34
CA GLU A 133 -6.94 -6.42 -13.09
C GLU A 133 -5.50 -5.91 -12.88
N THR A 134 -4.90 -6.13 -11.70
CA THR A 134 -3.61 -5.53 -11.35
C THR A 134 -2.45 -6.53 -11.30
N GLN A 135 -2.73 -7.83 -11.22
CA GLN A 135 -1.74 -8.92 -11.15
C GLN A 135 -0.61 -8.64 -10.13
N PRO A 136 -0.95 -8.43 -8.86
CA PRO A 136 0.01 -8.06 -7.83
C PRO A 136 0.73 -9.31 -7.27
N LEU A 137 1.89 -9.10 -6.64
CA LEU A 137 2.60 -10.15 -5.89
C LEU A 137 1.86 -10.57 -4.63
N PHE A 138 1.15 -9.63 -4.00
CA PHE A 138 0.25 -9.85 -2.87
C PHE A 138 -0.81 -8.74 -2.81
N LEU A 139 -1.85 -8.94 -2.03
CA LEU A 139 -2.88 -7.94 -1.77
C LEU A 139 -2.74 -7.43 -0.33
N GLN A 140 -2.69 -6.10 -0.15
CA GLN A 140 -2.86 -5.50 1.16
C GLN A 140 -4.34 -5.24 1.44
N LEU A 141 -4.80 -5.65 2.62
CA LEU A 141 -6.12 -5.32 3.13
C LEU A 141 -5.98 -4.29 4.26
N HIS A 142 -6.35 -3.03 4.00
CA HIS A 142 -6.27 -2.02 5.05
C HIS A 142 -7.52 -1.98 5.92
N VAL A 143 -7.29 -1.77 7.23
CA VAL A 143 -8.32 -1.64 8.26
C VAL A 143 -8.16 -0.29 8.93
N ASN A 144 -9.11 0.63 8.73
CA ASN A 144 -9.02 1.98 9.30
C ASN A 144 -10.37 2.45 9.83
N LEU A 145 -10.79 1.86 10.95
CA LEU A 145 -12.06 2.17 11.62
C LEU A 145 -12.21 3.67 11.94
N MET A 146 -11.16 4.31 12.45
CA MET A 146 -11.24 5.71 12.88
C MET A 146 -11.46 6.65 11.70
N GLN A 147 -10.80 6.40 10.58
CA GLN A 147 -11.01 7.19 9.36
C GLN A 147 -12.44 7.05 8.86
N GLU A 148 -12.99 5.82 8.82
CA GLU A 148 -14.36 5.59 8.39
C GLU A 148 -15.38 6.30 9.30
N LEU A 149 -15.16 6.28 10.61
CA LEU A 149 -16.04 6.96 11.56
C LEU A 149 -16.02 8.48 11.44
N LEU A 150 -14.88 9.07 11.09
CA LEU A 150 -14.70 10.51 10.97
C LEU A 150 -15.16 11.09 9.62
N MET A 151 -15.14 10.28 8.57
CA MET A 151 -15.57 10.71 7.24
C MET A 151 -17.11 10.71 7.13
N PRO A 152 -17.75 11.76 6.61
CA PRO A 152 -19.20 11.80 6.40
C PRO A 152 -19.72 10.63 5.54
N GLU A 153 -18.94 10.26 4.50
CA GLU A 153 -19.24 9.17 3.55
C GLU A 153 -18.57 7.83 3.93
N GLY A 154 -17.97 7.76 5.10
CA GLY A 154 -17.29 6.55 5.55
C GLY A 154 -18.23 5.41 5.88
N GLU A 155 -17.70 4.19 5.92
CA GLU A 155 -18.46 2.99 6.27
C GLU A 155 -19.02 3.09 7.70
N ARG A 156 -20.22 2.58 7.89
CA ARG A 156 -20.92 2.56 9.19
C ARG A 156 -21.23 1.14 9.67
N SER A 157 -20.97 0.13 8.86
CA SER A 157 -21.22 -1.27 9.16
C SER A 157 -19.90 -2.04 9.25
N PHE A 158 -19.43 -2.29 10.47
CA PHE A 158 -18.14 -2.93 10.74
C PHE A 158 -18.26 -4.41 11.14
N ARG A 159 -19.51 -4.90 11.28
CA ARG A 159 -19.79 -6.22 11.84
C ARG A 159 -19.19 -7.35 11.01
N ASN A 160 -19.16 -7.20 9.69
CA ASN A 160 -18.70 -8.23 8.76
C ASN A 160 -17.18 -8.17 8.47
N TRP A 161 -16.44 -7.20 9.03
CA TRP A 161 -15.01 -7.04 8.71
C TRP A 161 -14.17 -8.26 9.10
N ARG A 162 -14.53 -8.92 10.22
CA ARG A 162 -13.83 -10.13 10.64
C ARG A 162 -14.09 -11.30 9.68
N ASP A 163 -15.32 -11.43 9.18
CA ASP A 163 -15.68 -12.45 8.20
C ASP A 163 -15.01 -12.17 6.85
N HIS A 164 -15.00 -10.92 6.40
CA HIS A 164 -14.24 -10.50 5.21
C HIS A 164 -12.77 -10.86 5.33
N LEU A 165 -12.12 -10.54 6.46
CA LEU A 165 -10.70 -10.89 6.67
C LEU A 165 -10.47 -12.41 6.57
N ALA A 166 -11.35 -13.21 7.17
CA ALA A 166 -11.27 -14.67 7.12
C ALA A 166 -11.44 -15.20 5.69
N ASP A 167 -12.39 -14.63 4.93
CA ASP A 167 -12.64 -14.99 3.54
C ASP A 167 -11.44 -14.63 2.64
N TYR A 168 -10.89 -13.43 2.80
CA TYR A 168 -9.67 -13.02 2.09
C TYR A 168 -8.51 -13.97 2.40
N ALA A 169 -8.20 -14.19 3.68
CA ALA A 169 -7.09 -15.05 4.09
C ALA A 169 -7.20 -16.49 3.57
N LYS A 170 -8.43 -16.98 3.33
CA LYS A 170 -8.69 -18.36 2.91
C LYS A 170 -8.72 -18.54 1.38
N HIS A 171 -9.18 -17.54 0.64
CA HIS A 171 -9.57 -17.74 -0.75
C HIS A 171 -8.77 -16.90 -1.76
N LEU A 172 -7.84 -16.06 -1.32
CA LEU A 172 -6.99 -15.33 -2.25
C LEU A 172 -6.01 -16.26 -2.98
N PRO A 173 -5.80 -16.04 -4.30
CA PRO A 173 -4.78 -16.76 -5.07
C PRO A 173 -3.36 -16.21 -4.85
N VAL A 174 -3.20 -15.11 -4.13
CA VAL A 174 -1.94 -14.47 -3.76
C VAL A 174 -1.87 -14.27 -2.25
N PRO A 175 -0.69 -14.07 -1.64
CA PRO A 175 -0.58 -13.73 -0.22
C PRO A 175 -1.39 -12.49 0.17
N LEU A 176 -1.91 -12.49 1.42
CA LEU A 176 -2.57 -11.36 2.05
C LEU A 176 -1.62 -10.70 3.03
#